data_9fb31549541512e9d4d0c891d1206ef1
#
_entry.id   9fb31549541512e9d4d0c891d1206ef1
#
_cell.length_a   1.000
_cell.length_b   1.000
_cell.length_c   1.000
_cell.angle_alpha   90.00
_cell.angle_beta   90.00
_cell.angle_gamma   90.00
#
_symmetry.space_group_name_H-M   'P 1'
#
loop_
_entity.id
_entity.type
_entity.pdbx_description
1 polymer ?
#
loop_
_entity_poly.entity_id
_entity_poly.type
_entity_poly.pdbx_seq_one_letter_code
_entity_poly.pdbx_strand_id
1 'polypeptide(L)'
;MAVLLIAGGHCAFAAKKFKIIEVETSKFEKRDSTAEVSVLVQWPVKGDKAVVDSLRHHINYLLSGEINNPKDVQPYGESLFESLSLDWHSVYDDMEPEERLGAFTKYYDITLDAQTNRYVTYFYRQHEYQGGMHGYTTEVGFTFRKSDGKQIPLLTNTDSPQLAKLVKEGVKSFFAGGSDKSMSDEELLDYLFAEQTEDLDNLPLPGNAPYLSETGVVFLYTQYEIAPYSSGIITFEIPFADIRPFLTPEAQEMIQ
;
A
#
# COMPACT_ATOMS: atom_id res chain seq x y z
N MET A 1 61.78 25.36 -9.96
CA MET A 1 60.47 25.19 -9.36
C MET A 1 59.51 24.58 -10.39
N ALA A 2 59.22 23.30 -10.27
CA ALA A 2 58.28 22.61 -11.16
C ALA A 2 56.95 22.51 -10.41
N VAL A 3 55.88 23.10 -11.00
CA VAL A 3 54.55 23.03 -10.49
C VAL A 3 53.88 21.77 -11.06
N LEU A 4 53.59 20.81 -10.20
CA LEU A 4 52.87 19.58 -10.54
C LEU A 4 51.36 19.88 -10.53
N LEU A 5 50.77 19.99 -11.69
CA LEU A 5 49.30 20.04 -11.85
C LEU A 5 48.74 18.63 -11.66
N ILE A 6 48.10 18.38 -10.51
CA ILE A 6 47.29 17.16 -10.28
C ILE A 6 45.94 17.40 -10.96
N ALA A 7 45.73 16.80 -12.12
CA ALA A 7 44.44 16.73 -12.76
C ALA A 7 43.58 15.70 -11.97
N GLY A 8 42.71 16.20 -11.10
CA GLY A 8 41.69 15.39 -10.41
C GLY A 8 40.65 14.95 -11.44
N GLY A 9 40.78 13.73 -11.97
CA GLY A 9 39.78 13.12 -12.82
C GLY A 9 38.54 12.77 -11.96
N HIS A 10 37.48 13.55 -12.08
CA HIS A 10 36.16 13.17 -11.62
C HIS A 10 35.65 12.06 -12.54
N CYS A 11 35.85 10.79 -12.14
CA CYS A 11 35.10 9.70 -12.74
C CYS A 11 33.62 9.88 -12.34
N ALA A 12 32.86 10.51 -13.19
CA ALA A 12 31.42 10.47 -13.14
C ALA A 12 31.02 9.00 -13.43
N PHE A 13 30.79 8.23 -12.38
CA PHE A 13 30.12 6.94 -12.53
C PHE A 13 28.73 7.21 -13.08
N ALA A 14 28.50 6.86 -14.36
CA ALA A 14 27.17 6.88 -14.91
C ALA A 14 26.26 6.00 -14.03
N ALA A 15 25.26 6.60 -13.39
CA ALA A 15 24.33 5.85 -12.56
C ALA A 15 23.71 4.74 -13.40
N LYS A 16 23.81 3.50 -12.91
CA LYS A 16 23.23 2.33 -13.58
C LYS A 16 21.73 2.55 -13.73
N LYS A 17 21.23 2.58 -14.98
CA LYS A 17 19.80 2.64 -15.26
C LYS A 17 19.21 1.24 -15.17
N PHE A 18 18.22 1.07 -14.31
CA PHE A 18 17.45 -0.17 -14.22
C PHE A 18 16.27 -0.14 -15.19
N LYS A 19 15.81 -1.33 -15.59
CA LYS A 19 14.73 -1.45 -16.58
C LYS A 19 13.39 -1.03 -15.95
N ILE A 20 12.53 -0.49 -16.81
CA ILE A 20 11.11 -0.30 -16.48
C ILE A 20 10.47 -1.68 -16.33
N ILE A 21 9.63 -1.83 -15.32
CA ILE A 21 8.79 -3.01 -15.14
C ILE A 21 7.58 -2.86 -16.06
N GLU A 22 7.47 -3.76 -17.05
CA GLU A 22 6.28 -3.87 -17.88
C GLU A 22 5.31 -4.86 -17.24
N VAL A 23 4.03 -4.53 -17.24
CA VAL A 23 2.98 -5.33 -16.62
C VAL A 23 1.95 -5.79 -17.63
N GLU A 24 1.34 -6.96 -17.38
CA GLU A 24 0.14 -7.44 -18.05
C GLU A 24 -1.02 -7.40 -17.05
N THR A 25 -2.11 -6.72 -17.42
CA THR A 25 -3.29 -6.63 -16.58
C THR A 25 -4.20 -7.82 -16.84
N SER A 26 -4.49 -8.56 -15.78
CA SER A 26 -5.48 -9.64 -15.78
C SER A 26 -6.61 -9.30 -14.81
N LYS A 27 -7.84 -9.62 -15.21
CA LYS A 27 -9.03 -9.31 -14.44
C LYS A 27 -10.01 -10.49 -14.48
N PHE A 28 -10.61 -10.77 -13.33
CA PHE A 28 -11.77 -11.64 -13.16
C PHE A 28 -12.87 -10.87 -12.46
N GLU A 29 -14.11 -11.04 -12.91
CA GLU A 29 -15.30 -10.51 -12.25
C GLU A 29 -16.44 -11.51 -12.41
N LYS A 30 -17.10 -11.83 -11.31
CA LYS A 30 -18.31 -12.66 -11.30
C LYS A 30 -19.20 -12.27 -10.14
N ARG A 31 -20.51 -12.26 -10.39
CA ARG A 31 -21.52 -11.92 -9.40
C ARG A 31 -22.81 -12.69 -9.62
N ASP A 32 -23.43 -13.13 -8.52
CA ASP A 32 -24.81 -13.57 -8.46
C ASP A 32 -25.49 -13.12 -7.14
N SER A 33 -26.55 -13.81 -6.73
CA SER A 33 -27.28 -13.49 -5.47
C SER A 33 -26.53 -13.93 -4.21
N THR A 34 -25.51 -14.78 -4.31
CA THR A 34 -24.77 -15.37 -3.17
C THR A 34 -23.39 -14.79 -3.01
N ALA A 35 -22.70 -14.52 -4.11
CA ALA A 35 -21.32 -14.05 -4.10
C ALA A 35 -21.04 -12.98 -5.14
N GLU A 36 -20.09 -12.11 -4.83
CA GLU A 36 -19.49 -11.14 -5.75
C GLU A 36 -17.98 -11.14 -5.58
N VAL A 37 -17.25 -11.49 -6.65
CA VAL A 37 -15.79 -11.56 -6.65
C VAL A 37 -15.22 -10.71 -7.77
N SER A 38 -14.22 -9.90 -7.45
CA SER A 38 -13.38 -9.18 -8.41
C SER A 38 -11.92 -9.40 -8.06
N VAL A 39 -11.10 -9.77 -9.06
CA VAL A 39 -9.65 -9.92 -8.93
C VAL A 39 -8.99 -9.16 -10.06
N LEU A 40 -8.22 -8.13 -9.74
CA LEU A 40 -7.42 -7.37 -10.70
C LEU A 40 -5.95 -7.48 -10.31
N VAL A 41 -5.12 -7.95 -11.25
CA VAL A 41 -3.69 -8.09 -11.04
C VAL A 41 -2.92 -7.49 -12.22
N GLN A 42 -2.04 -6.55 -11.95
CA GLN A 42 -1.01 -6.10 -12.87
C GLN A 42 0.25 -6.96 -12.68
N TRP A 43 0.34 -8.04 -13.45
CA TRP A 43 1.42 -9.02 -13.34
C TRP A 43 2.70 -8.52 -14.03
N PRO A 44 3.86 -8.50 -13.36
CA PRO A 44 5.11 -8.04 -13.96
C PRO A 44 5.62 -9.07 -14.96
N VAL A 45 5.68 -8.68 -16.25
CA VAL A 45 6.09 -9.59 -17.36
C VAL A 45 7.51 -9.35 -17.81
N LYS A 46 8.05 -8.12 -17.66
CA LYS A 46 9.39 -7.78 -18.10
C LYS A 46 10.04 -6.73 -17.19
N GLY A 47 11.36 -6.82 -17.04
CA GLY A 47 12.17 -5.92 -16.20
C GLY A 47 13.51 -6.57 -15.84
N ASP A 48 14.15 -6.06 -14.79
CA ASP A 48 15.31 -6.72 -14.21
C ASP A 48 14.87 -7.98 -13.46
N LYS A 49 15.54 -9.11 -13.72
CA LYS A 49 15.08 -10.45 -13.25
C LYS A 49 14.84 -10.49 -11.74
N ALA A 50 15.78 -9.97 -10.93
CA ALA A 50 15.65 -10.00 -9.47
C ALA A 50 14.39 -9.26 -8.98
N VAL A 51 14.06 -8.13 -9.61
CA VAL A 51 12.88 -7.33 -9.26
C VAL A 51 11.60 -8.05 -9.69
N VAL A 52 11.56 -8.55 -10.93
CA VAL A 52 10.40 -9.27 -11.46
C VAL A 52 10.11 -10.52 -10.62
N ASP A 53 11.14 -11.29 -10.26
CA ASP A 53 10.98 -12.49 -9.44
C ASP A 53 10.45 -12.15 -8.03
N SER A 54 10.97 -11.08 -7.41
CA SER A 54 10.49 -10.63 -6.09
C SER A 54 9.04 -10.15 -6.13
N LEU A 55 8.67 -9.37 -7.15
CA LEU A 55 7.30 -8.91 -7.34
C LEU A 55 6.34 -10.10 -7.54
N ARG A 56 6.68 -11.04 -8.42
CA ARG A 56 5.86 -12.24 -8.67
C ARG A 56 5.69 -13.10 -7.42
N HIS A 57 6.77 -13.29 -6.68
CA HIS A 57 6.72 -14.02 -5.42
C HIS A 57 5.79 -13.33 -4.41
N HIS A 58 5.88 -12.01 -4.31
CA HIS A 58 5.07 -11.23 -3.39
C HIS A 58 3.58 -11.23 -3.79
N ILE A 59 3.26 -11.01 -5.07
CA ILE A 59 1.88 -11.10 -5.60
C ILE A 59 1.30 -12.48 -5.33
N ASN A 60 2.07 -13.54 -5.62
CA ASN A 60 1.65 -14.90 -5.36
C ASN A 60 1.37 -15.15 -3.86
N TYR A 61 2.22 -14.62 -2.97
CA TYR A 61 2.03 -14.69 -1.52
C TYR A 61 0.73 -14.01 -1.08
N LEU A 62 0.43 -12.80 -1.60
CA LEU A 62 -0.80 -12.04 -1.29
C LEU A 62 -2.08 -12.77 -1.72
N LEU A 63 -1.99 -13.58 -2.76
CA LEU A 63 -3.09 -14.38 -3.31
C LEU A 63 -2.98 -15.86 -2.90
N SER A 64 -2.41 -16.15 -1.73
CA SER A 64 -2.37 -17.49 -1.11
C SER A 64 -1.64 -18.57 -1.91
N GLY A 65 -0.72 -18.18 -2.81
CA GLY A 65 0.16 -19.12 -3.51
C GLY A 65 -0.38 -19.71 -4.81
N GLU A 66 -1.51 -19.25 -5.33
CA GLU A 66 -2.20 -19.88 -6.45
C GLU A 66 -1.96 -19.21 -7.81
N ILE A 67 -1.30 -18.05 -7.86
CA ILE A 67 -1.06 -17.27 -9.08
C ILE A 67 0.42 -17.28 -9.44
N ASN A 68 0.77 -17.83 -10.58
CA ASN A 68 2.15 -17.86 -11.08
C ASN A 68 2.31 -17.17 -12.44
N ASN A 69 1.20 -16.86 -13.09
CA ASN A 69 1.17 -16.14 -14.37
C ASN A 69 -0.21 -15.43 -14.55
N PRO A 70 -0.35 -14.48 -15.49
CA PRO A 70 -1.60 -13.74 -15.69
C PRO A 70 -2.84 -14.62 -15.94
N LYS A 71 -2.66 -15.80 -16.56
CA LYS A 71 -3.79 -16.69 -16.90
C LYS A 71 -4.39 -17.40 -15.69
N ASP A 72 -3.63 -17.48 -14.60
CA ASP A 72 -4.10 -18.11 -13.35
C ASP A 72 -5.16 -17.27 -12.64
N VAL A 73 -5.32 -15.98 -12.98
CA VAL A 73 -6.34 -15.07 -12.40
C VAL A 73 -7.77 -15.59 -12.66
N GLN A 74 -8.02 -16.17 -13.84
CA GLN A 74 -9.36 -16.71 -14.15
C GLN A 74 -9.72 -17.92 -13.28
N PRO A 75 -8.96 -19.04 -13.27
CA PRO A 75 -9.27 -20.18 -12.41
C PRO A 75 -9.23 -19.85 -10.93
N TYR A 76 -8.34 -18.94 -10.49
CA TYR A 76 -8.30 -18.45 -9.12
C TYR A 76 -9.60 -17.73 -8.73
N GLY A 77 -10.06 -16.80 -9.57
CA GLY A 77 -11.30 -16.07 -9.35
C GLY A 77 -12.54 -16.97 -9.33
N GLU A 78 -12.60 -17.99 -10.22
CA GLU A 78 -13.68 -18.98 -10.20
C GLU A 78 -13.69 -19.78 -8.89
N SER A 79 -12.53 -20.31 -8.46
CA SER A 79 -12.43 -21.04 -7.19
C SER A 79 -12.83 -20.19 -5.99
N LEU A 80 -12.41 -18.92 -5.98
CA LEU A 80 -12.77 -17.98 -4.93
C LEU A 80 -14.27 -17.70 -4.91
N PHE A 81 -14.90 -17.54 -6.08
CA PHE A 81 -16.34 -17.33 -6.20
C PHE A 81 -17.14 -18.55 -5.71
N GLU A 82 -16.74 -19.76 -6.10
CA GLU A 82 -17.38 -21.00 -5.67
C GLU A 82 -17.29 -21.16 -4.14
N SER A 83 -16.10 -20.93 -3.57
CA SER A 83 -15.91 -20.99 -2.12
C SER A 83 -16.80 -19.99 -1.39
N LEU A 84 -16.82 -18.74 -1.84
CA LEU A 84 -17.61 -17.67 -1.22
C LEU A 84 -19.11 -17.94 -1.31
N SER A 85 -19.58 -18.50 -2.43
CA SER A 85 -20.97 -18.91 -2.61
C SER A 85 -21.34 -20.07 -1.65
N LEU A 86 -20.46 -21.06 -1.47
CA LEU A 86 -20.66 -22.13 -0.50
C LEU A 86 -20.73 -21.60 0.93
N ASP A 87 -19.87 -20.65 1.28
CA ASP A 87 -19.89 -20.01 2.58
C ASP A 87 -21.22 -19.27 2.82
N TRP A 88 -21.73 -18.56 1.82
CA TRP A 88 -23.03 -17.88 1.87
C TRP A 88 -24.16 -18.87 2.11
N HIS A 89 -24.20 -19.99 1.37
CA HIS A 89 -25.19 -21.04 1.56
C HIS A 89 -25.10 -21.66 2.96
N SER A 90 -23.90 -21.86 3.48
CA SER A 90 -23.71 -22.42 4.84
C SER A 90 -24.27 -21.53 5.95
N VAL A 91 -24.34 -20.21 5.70
CA VAL A 91 -24.89 -19.24 6.67
C VAL A 91 -26.39 -19.04 6.49
N TYR A 92 -26.88 -19.00 5.25
CA TYR A 92 -28.22 -18.46 4.99
C TYR A 92 -29.25 -19.47 4.47
N ASP A 93 -28.90 -20.72 4.13
CA ASP A 93 -29.90 -21.66 3.57
C ASP A 93 -31.02 -22.01 4.55
N ASP A 94 -30.72 -22.05 5.85
CA ASP A 94 -31.69 -22.33 6.90
C ASP A 94 -32.46 -21.09 7.39
N MET A 95 -32.17 -19.90 6.84
CA MET A 95 -32.82 -18.63 7.20
C MET A 95 -33.95 -18.30 6.26
N GLU A 96 -34.98 -17.61 6.79
CA GLU A 96 -36.05 -17.05 5.93
C GLU A 96 -35.46 -16.00 4.96
N PRO A 97 -36.00 -15.88 3.73
CA PRO A 97 -35.43 -14.97 2.72
C PRO A 97 -35.29 -13.53 3.20
N GLU A 98 -36.18 -13.06 4.06
CA GLU A 98 -36.19 -11.69 4.60
C GLU A 98 -35.09 -11.43 5.63
N GLU A 99 -34.51 -12.49 6.19
CA GLU A 99 -33.40 -12.41 7.17
C GLU A 99 -32.02 -12.51 6.49
N ARG A 100 -32.00 -12.89 5.21
CA ARG A 100 -30.76 -13.05 4.45
C ARG A 100 -30.17 -11.68 4.10
N LEU A 101 -28.91 -11.49 4.43
CA LEU A 101 -28.15 -10.33 3.99
C LEU A 101 -27.72 -10.50 2.51
N GLY A 102 -27.20 -9.45 1.91
CA GLY A 102 -26.74 -9.47 0.51
C GLY A 102 -25.64 -10.50 0.24
N ALA A 103 -25.23 -10.58 -1.03
CA ALA A 103 -24.17 -11.45 -1.47
C ALA A 103 -22.87 -11.20 -0.65
N PHE A 104 -22.12 -12.25 -0.36
CA PHE A 104 -20.76 -12.10 0.16
C PHE A 104 -19.85 -11.52 -0.90
N THR A 105 -18.95 -10.64 -0.52
CA THR A 105 -18.07 -9.97 -1.48
C THR A 105 -16.61 -10.18 -1.15
N LYS A 106 -15.77 -10.33 -2.20
CA LYS A 106 -14.32 -10.39 -2.05
C LYS A 106 -13.63 -9.77 -3.26
N TYR A 107 -12.90 -8.68 -3.03
CA TYR A 107 -12.19 -7.94 -4.08
C TYR A 107 -10.71 -7.91 -3.78
N TYR A 108 -9.90 -8.12 -4.83
CA TYR A 108 -8.45 -7.99 -4.80
C TYR A 108 -8.01 -7.08 -5.94
N ASP A 109 -7.30 -6.01 -5.60
CA ASP A 109 -6.62 -5.14 -6.55
C ASP A 109 -5.13 -5.15 -6.23
N ILE A 110 -4.31 -5.61 -7.17
CA ILE A 110 -2.85 -5.59 -7.07
C ILE A 110 -2.31 -4.85 -8.29
N THR A 111 -1.88 -3.61 -8.06
CA THR A 111 -1.52 -2.69 -9.13
C THR A 111 -0.14 -2.09 -8.94
N LEU A 112 0.52 -1.77 -10.06
CA LEU A 112 1.73 -0.96 -10.04
C LEU A 112 1.32 0.49 -9.75
N ASP A 113 1.76 1.02 -8.62
CA ASP A 113 1.41 2.36 -8.14
C ASP A 113 2.45 3.41 -8.59
N ALA A 114 3.73 3.12 -8.36
CA ALA A 114 4.81 4.02 -8.74
C ALA A 114 6.02 3.26 -9.26
N GLN A 115 6.75 3.85 -10.20
CA GLN A 115 8.08 3.35 -10.54
C GLN A 115 9.00 4.46 -11.03
N THR A 116 10.22 4.41 -10.54
CA THR A 116 11.31 5.25 -10.95
C THR A 116 12.45 4.44 -11.57
N ASN A 117 13.56 5.07 -11.80
CA ASN A 117 14.79 4.40 -12.21
C ASN A 117 15.41 3.52 -11.09
N ARG A 118 14.97 3.66 -9.83
CA ARG A 118 15.60 3.04 -8.65
C ARG A 118 14.68 2.13 -7.84
N TYR A 119 13.38 2.35 -7.90
CA TYR A 119 12.39 1.54 -7.20
C TYR A 119 11.13 1.32 -8.03
N VAL A 120 10.34 0.39 -7.57
CA VAL A 120 8.98 0.12 -8.04
C VAL A 120 8.11 -0.14 -6.82
N THR A 121 6.93 0.45 -6.80
CA THR A 121 5.92 0.28 -5.75
C THR A 121 4.69 -0.38 -6.34
N TYR A 122 4.22 -1.41 -5.66
CA TYR A 122 2.92 -2.02 -5.89
C TYR A 122 1.98 -1.68 -4.77
N PHE A 123 0.73 -1.51 -5.10
CA PHE A 123 -0.36 -1.29 -4.18
C PHE A 123 -1.27 -2.51 -4.15
N TYR A 124 -1.64 -2.94 -2.96
CA TYR A 124 -2.57 -4.02 -2.69
C TYR A 124 -3.77 -3.46 -1.96
N ARG A 125 -4.96 -3.77 -2.47
CA ARG A 125 -6.23 -3.58 -1.79
C ARG A 125 -6.98 -4.90 -1.77
N GLN A 126 -7.51 -5.24 -0.61
CA GLN A 126 -8.49 -6.30 -0.42
C GLN A 126 -9.72 -5.72 0.24
N HIS A 127 -10.90 -6.07 -0.24
CA HIS A 127 -12.16 -5.83 0.46
C HIS A 127 -12.88 -7.16 0.64
N GLU A 128 -13.48 -7.34 1.81
CA GLU A 128 -14.23 -8.55 2.16
C GLU A 128 -15.49 -8.17 2.93
N TYR A 129 -16.62 -8.80 2.56
CA TYR A 129 -17.87 -8.75 3.30
C TYR A 129 -18.48 -10.16 3.30
N GLN A 130 -18.68 -10.70 4.50
CA GLN A 130 -19.28 -12.02 4.71
C GLN A 130 -20.44 -11.95 5.71
N GLY A 131 -21.31 -10.95 5.54
CA GLY A 131 -22.40 -10.67 6.44
C GLY A 131 -22.02 -9.75 7.61
N GLY A 132 -23.01 -9.33 8.38
CA GLY A 132 -22.85 -8.39 9.47
C GLY A 132 -23.08 -6.93 9.06
N MET A 133 -22.62 -5.98 9.89
CA MET A 133 -22.93 -4.56 9.73
C MET A 133 -22.15 -3.89 8.59
N HIS A 134 -20.94 -4.35 8.29
CA HIS A 134 -20.06 -3.79 7.25
C HIS A 134 -18.97 -4.78 6.85
N GLY A 135 -18.35 -4.53 5.71
CA GLY A 135 -17.14 -5.22 5.25
C GLY A 135 -15.88 -4.68 5.91
N TYR A 136 -14.75 -5.26 5.54
CA TYR A 136 -13.42 -4.83 5.96
C TYR A 136 -12.53 -4.60 4.74
N THR A 137 -11.76 -3.51 4.75
CA THR A 137 -10.82 -3.19 3.68
C THR A 137 -9.40 -3.15 4.22
N THR A 138 -8.49 -3.84 3.56
CA THR A 138 -7.05 -3.76 3.79
C THR A 138 -6.39 -3.07 2.61
N GLU A 139 -5.53 -2.10 2.87
CA GLU A 139 -4.68 -1.45 1.87
C GLU A 139 -3.24 -1.44 2.35
N VAL A 140 -2.30 -1.77 1.45
CA VAL A 140 -0.85 -1.73 1.75
C VAL A 140 -0.05 -1.45 0.47
N GLY A 141 0.95 -0.59 0.58
CA GLY A 141 1.92 -0.39 -0.49
C GLY A 141 3.22 -1.13 -0.21
N PHE A 142 3.86 -1.65 -1.26
CA PHE A 142 5.12 -2.39 -1.18
C PHE A 142 6.14 -1.82 -2.14
N THR A 143 7.21 -1.24 -1.61
CA THR A 143 8.29 -0.68 -2.42
C THR A 143 9.47 -1.64 -2.51
N PHE A 144 9.88 -1.94 -3.74
CA PHE A 144 11.03 -2.80 -4.04
C PHE A 144 12.15 -1.99 -4.68
N ARG A 145 13.36 -2.10 -4.14
CA ARG A 145 14.56 -1.49 -4.69
C ARG A 145 14.99 -2.22 -5.96
N LYS A 146 15.19 -1.48 -7.07
CA LYS A 146 15.52 -2.09 -8.38
C LYS A 146 16.92 -2.69 -8.48
N SER A 147 17.85 -2.34 -7.59
CA SER A 147 19.21 -2.90 -7.63
C SER A 147 19.29 -4.38 -7.28
N ASP A 148 18.37 -4.87 -6.44
CA ASP A 148 18.38 -6.26 -5.91
C ASP A 148 17.01 -6.89 -5.70
N GLY A 149 15.92 -6.14 -5.95
CA GLY A 149 14.56 -6.63 -5.78
C GLY A 149 14.12 -6.75 -4.32
N LYS A 150 14.77 -6.09 -3.39
CA LYS A 150 14.42 -6.17 -1.96
C LYS A 150 13.53 -5.03 -1.51
N GLN A 151 12.64 -5.31 -0.59
CA GLN A 151 12.06 -4.30 0.28
C GLN A 151 13.08 -3.92 1.35
N ILE A 152 13.13 -2.65 1.70
CA ILE A 152 14.00 -2.13 2.74
C ILE A 152 13.20 -1.27 3.72
N PRO A 153 13.62 -1.18 4.98
CA PRO A 153 13.06 -0.19 5.90
C PRO A 153 13.28 1.20 5.34
N LEU A 154 12.19 1.99 5.21
CA LEU A 154 12.28 3.35 4.68
C LEU A 154 12.70 4.35 5.75
N LEU A 155 12.21 4.18 6.99
CA LEU A 155 12.38 5.14 8.07
C LEU A 155 13.48 4.76 9.05
N THR A 156 14.10 5.79 9.59
CA THR A 156 14.97 5.76 10.78
C THR A 156 14.52 6.83 11.77
N ASN A 157 14.95 6.75 13.04
CA ASN A 157 14.56 7.69 14.09
C ASN A 157 13.04 7.86 14.21
N THR A 158 12.33 6.74 14.24
CA THR A 158 10.85 6.69 14.26
C THR A 158 10.24 7.36 15.50
N ASP A 159 10.99 7.51 16.59
CA ASP A 159 10.58 8.18 17.83
C ASP A 159 10.84 9.71 17.80
N SER A 160 11.17 10.28 16.65
CA SER A 160 11.46 11.70 16.50
C SER A 160 10.17 12.54 16.63
N PRO A 161 10.13 13.55 17.54
CA PRO A 161 8.99 14.47 17.64
C PRO A 161 8.73 15.24 16.34
N GLN A 162 9.76 15.49 15.53
CA GLN A 162 9.60 16.15 14.24
C GLN A 162 8.90 15.25 13.22
N LEU A 163 9.19 13.94 13.24
CA LEU A 163 8.46 12.97 12.41
C LEU A 163 7.00 12.86 12.88
N ALA A 164 6.77 12.73 14.19
CA ALA A 164 5.42 12.69 14.76
C ALA A 164 4.58 13.91 14.35
N LYS A 165 5.20 15.11 14.34
CA LYS A 165 4.54 16.33 13.86
C LYS A 165 4.15 16.23 12.37
N LEU A 166 5.03 15.73 11.50
CA LEU A 166 4.70 15.55 10.09
C LEU A 166 3.55 14.56 9.89
N VAL A 167 3.55 13.47 10.66
CA VAL A 167 2.46 12.47 10.65
C VAL A 167 1.15 13.11 11.12
N LYS A 168 1.15 13.86 12.23
CA LYS A 168 -0.04 14.59 12.70
C LYS A 168 -0.60 15.53 11.64
N GLU A 169 0.25 16.34 11.01
CA GLU A 169 -0.19 17.23 9.92
C GLU A 169 -0.75 16.45 8.71
N GLY A 170 -0.19 15.29 8.40
CA GLY A 170 -0.73 14.39 7.38
C GLY A 170 -2.13 13.86 7.72
N VAL A 171 -2.35 13.43 8.97
CA VAL A 171 -3.68 13.00 9.45
C VAL A 171 -4.67 14.16 9.42
N LYS A 172 -4.27 15.37 9.83
CA LYS A 172 -5.10 16.59 9.74
C LYS A 172 -5.47 16.90 8.29
N SER A 173 -4.51 16.79 7.37
CA SER A 173 -4.74 17.00 5.94
C SER A 173 -5.79 16.05 5.39
N PHE A 174 -5.73 14.77 5.78
CA PHE A 174 -6.73 13.76 5.38
C PHE A 174 -8.14 14.18 5.82
N PHE A 175 -8.34 14.48 7.10
CA PHE A 175 -9.67 14.86 7.62
C PHE A 175 -10.15 16.24 7.13
N ALA A 176 -9.25 17.16 6.82
CA ALA A 176 -9.59 18.44 6.21
C ALA A 176 -10.03 18.28 4.73
N GLY A 177 -9.78 17.14 4.10
CA GLY A 177 -10.10 16.86 2.70
C GLY A 177 -9.12 17.47 1.72
N GLY A 178 -7.84 17.53 2.08
CA GLY A 178 -6.72 17.91 1.24
C GLY A 178 -5.68 18.81 1.92
N SER A 179 -4.48 18.84 1.34
CA SER A 179 -3.31 19.54 1.89
C SER A 179 -3.40 21.07 1.88
N ASP A 180 -4.33 21.64 1.12
CA ASP A 180 -4.58 23.09 1.00
C ASP A 180 -5.60 23.60 2.01
N LYS A 181 -6.15 22.74 2.85
CA LYS A 181 -7.04 23.08 3.95
C LYS A 181 -6.34 22.88 5.28
N SER A 182 -6.66 23.71 6.25
CA SER A 182 -6.15 23.62 7.62
C SER A 182 -7.21 23.07 8.57
N MET A 183 -6.78 22.25 9.51
CA MET A 183 -7.56 21.72 10.62
C MET A 183 -6.81 22.01 11.91
N SER A 184 -7.49 22.47 12.95
CA SER A 184 -6.90 22.66 14.28
C SER A 184 -6.70 21.31 14.99
N ASP A 185 -5.92 21.31 16.06
CA ASP A 185 -5.78 20.13 16.91
C ASP A 185 -7.10 19.81 17.62
N GLU A 186 -7.87 20.82 18.02
CA GLU A 186 -9.19 20.67 18.65
C GLU A 186 -10.20 20.00 17.72
N GLU A 187 -10.24 20.38 16.45
CA GLU A 187 -11.10 19.73 15.44
C GLU A 187 -10.68 18.29 15.17
N LEU A 188 -9.38 17.96 15.20
CA LEU A 188 -8.88 16.60 15.00
C LEU A 188 -9.36 15.64 16.11
N LEU A 189 -9.49 16.11 17.36
CA LEU A 189 -9.96 15.30 18.49
C LEU A 189 -11.33 14.66 18.26
N ASP A 190 -12.20 15.29 17.46
CA ASP A 190 -13.54 14.78 17.17
C ASP A 190 -13.52 13.54 16.24
N TYR A 191 -12.40 13.28 15.58
CA TYR A 191 -12.26 12.16 14.62
C TYR A 191 -11.52 10.96 15.17
N LEU A 192 -10.69 11.13 16.19
CA LEU A 192 -9.81 10.09 16.71
C LEU A 192 -10.42 9.33 17.92
N PHE A 193 -9.92 8.14 18.18
CA PHE A 193 -10.24 7.43 19.43
C PHE A 193 -9.65 8.18 20.65
N ALA A 194 -10.30 8.02 21.82
CA ALA A 194 -9.91 8.70 23.05
C ALA A 194 -8.44 8.46 23.44
N GLU A 195 -7.93 7.23 23.23
CA GLU A 195 -6.53 6.87 23.51
C GLU A 195 -5.54 7.69 22.68
N GLN A 196 -5.93 8.10 21.47
CA GLN A 196 -5.08 8.90 20.57
C GLN A 196 -5.13 10.40 20.92
N THR A 197 -6.16 10.84 21.64
CA THR A 197 -6.35 12.25 21.97
C THR A 197 -5.56 12.72 23.21
N GLU A 198 -5.00 11.77 24.00
CA GLU A 198 -4.20 12.09 25.18
C GLU A 198 -2.86 12.76 24.83
N ASP A 199 -2.26 12.41 23.68
CA ASP A 199 -1.00 12.99 23.22
C ASP A 199 -0.95 13.07 21.68
N LEU A 200 -1.62 14.10 21.14
CA LEU A 200 -1.64 14.34 19.69
C LEU A 200 -0.26 14.63 19.08
N ASP A 201 0.70 15.10 19.89
CA ASP A 201 2.05 15.37 19.42
C ASP A 201 2.89 14.10 19.25
N ASN A 202 2.39 12.96 19.74
CA ASN A 202 3.00 11.63 19.62
C ASN A 202 2.02 10.60 19.05
N LEU A 203 1.24 10.94 18.03
CA LEU A 203 0.45 9.94 17.31
C LEU A 203 1.35 8.79 16.86
N PRO A 204 0.96 7.52 17.14
CA PRO A 204 1.76 6.38 16.72
C PRO A 204 1.90 6.36 15.20
N LEU A 205 3.04 5.89 14.69
CA LEU A 205 3.15 5.58 13.27
C LEU A 205 2.19 4.44 12.89
N PRO A 206 1.69 4.39 11.64
CA PRO A 206 0.88 3.26 11.18
C PRO A 206 1.56 1.91 11.42
N GLY A 207 0.77 0.90 11.76
CA GLY A 207 1.25 -0.47 11.92
C GLY A 207 1.80 -1.07 10.63
N ASN A 208 1.26 -0.66 9.49
CA ASN A 208 1.81 -0.99 8.19
C ASN A 208 3.03 -0.12 7.86
N ALA A 209 4.06 -0.73 7.26
CA ALA A 209 5.22 0.02 6.78
C ALA A 209 4.80 1.04 5.71
N PRO A 210 5.33 2.27 5.75
CA PRO A 210 5.10 3.26 4.70
C PRO A 210 5.77 2.83 3.39
N TYR A 211 5.30 3.40 2.27
CA TYR A 211 5.82 3.08 0.94
C TYR A 211 6.13 4.34 0.13
N LEU A 212 6.89 4.19 -0.95
CA LEU A 212 7.26 5.31 -1.82
C LEU A 212 6.22 5.51 -2.93
N SER A 213 5.72 6.73 -3.05
CA SER A 213 5.10 7.26 -4.26
C SER A 213 6.18 7.84 -5.21
N GLU A 214 5.80 8.53 -6.28
CA GLU A 214 6.75 9.25 -7.12
C GLU A 214 7.29 10.52 -6.46
N THR A 215 6.60 11.09 -5.48
CA THR A 215 6.83 12.42 -4.90
C THR A 215 7.08 12.43 -3.41
N GLY A 216 6.76 11.34 -2.70
CA GLY A 216 6.86 11.30 -1.26
C GLY A 216 6.83 9.89 -0.67
N VAL A 217 6.61 9.86 0.62
CA VAL A 217 6.38 8.65 1.41
C VAL A 217 4.92 8.64 1.85
N VAL A 218 4.22 7.58 1.48
CA VAL A 218 2.81 7.39 1.84
C VAL A 218 2.70 6.62 3.14
N PHE A 219 1.90 7.14 4.05
CA PHE A 219 1.50 6.54 5.31
C PHE A 219 0.04 6.14 5.24
N LEU A 220 -0.29 5.01 5.86
CA LEU A 220 -1.63 4.46 5.79
C LEU A 220 -1.99 3.81 7.13
N TYR A 221 -3.00 4.37 7.82
CA TYR A 221 -3.64 3.73 8.97
C TYR A 221 -4.81 2.89 8.50
N THR A 222 -4.88 1.67 9.01
CA THR A 222 -6.01 0.77 8.73
C THR A 222 -7.29 1.22 9.42
N GLN A 223 -8.42 0.66 9.00
CA GLN A 223 -9.69 0.89 9.69
C GLN A 223 -9.57 0.48 11.18
N TYR A 224 -10.11 1.28 12.08
CA TYR A 224 -10.04 1.11 13.54
C TYR A 224 -8.64 1.28 14.18
N GLU A 225 -7.63 1.70 13.46
CA GLU A 225 -6.29 1.83 14.03
C GLU A 225 -6.15 3.06 14.94
N ILE A 226 -6.59 4.23 14.48
CA ILE A 226 -6.57 5.49 15.25
C ILE A 226 -7.93 6.21 15.29
N ALA A 227 -8.90 5.77 14.49
CA ALA A 227 -10.19 6.41 14.30
C ALA A 227 -11.28 5.37 14.04
N PRO A 228 -12.59 5.72 14.22
CA PRO A 228 -13.70 4.81 13.95
C PRO A 228 -13.75 4.31 12.51
N TYR A 229 -14.43 3.19 12.30
CA TYR A 229 -14.64 2.59 10.97
C TYR A 229 -15.14 3.59 9.91
N SER A 230 -16.01 4.51 10.33
CA SER A 230 -16.59 5.54 9.45
C SER A 230 -15.55 6.50 8.86
N SER A 231 -14.37 6.62 9.46
CA SER A 231 -13.25 7.39 8.93
C SER A 231 -12.57 6.71 7.74
N GLY A 232 -12.81 5.40 7.54
CA GLY A 232 -12.16 4.62 6.50
C GLY A 232 -10.68 4.36 6.77
N ILE A 233 -9.91 4.23 5.70
CA ILE A 233 -8.46 4.11 5.73
C ILE A 233 -7.88 5.51 5.62
N ILE A 234 -7.08 5.92 6.61
CA ILE A 234 -6.47 7.25 6.66
C ILE A 234 -5.15 7.20 5.90
N THR A 235 -5.11 7.81 4.73
CA THR A 235 -3.94 7.82 3.85
C THR A 235 -3.48 9.23 3.56
N PHE A 236 -2.18 9.48 3.68
CA PHE A 236 -1.56 10.75 3.35
C PHE A 236 -0.12 10.56 2.88
N GLU A 237 0.38 11.51 2.11
CA GLU A 237 1.74 11.54 1.62
C GLU A 237 2.54 12.66 2.29
N ILE A 238 3.76 12.35 2.72
CA ILE A 238 4.74 13.36 3.15
C ILE A 238 5.76 13.52 2.02
N PRO A 239 5.90 14.73 1.43
CA PRO A 239 6.82 14.98 0.32
C PRO A 239 8.27 14.61 0.66
N PHE A 240 9.05 14.17 -0.33
CA PHE A 240 10.47 13.85 -0.13
C PHE A 240 11.28 14.98 0.47
N ALA A 241 10.93 16.24 0.19
CA ALA A 241 11.61 17.40 0.74
C ALA A 241 11.54 17.43 2.28
N ASP A 242 10.42 17.04 2.85
CA ASP A 242 10.14 17.09 4.27
C ASP A 242 10.54 15.81 5.01
N ILE A 243 10.31 14.64 4.40
CA ILE A 243 10.56 13.34 5.03
C ILE A 243 12.02 12.88 4.94
N ARG A 244 12.82 13.43 4.02
CA ARG A 244 14.22 13.02 3.77
C ARG A 244 15.09 12.86 5.01
N PRO A 245 15.04 13.74 6.05
CA PRO A 245 15.86 13.59 7.27
C PRO A 245 15.57 12.31 8.06
N PHE A 246 14.41 11.70 7.85
CA PHE A 246 13.93 10.51 8.56
C PHE A 246 14.06 9.23 7.73
N LEU A 247 14.53 9.33 6.48
CA LEU A 247 14.79 8.17 5.64
C LEU A 247 16.10 7.49 6.01
N THR A 248 16.13 6.16 5.90
CA THR A 248 17.38 5.39 5.96
C THR A 248 18.33 5.80 4.83
N PRO A 249 19.65 5.61 4.97
CA PRO A 249 20.60 5.89 3.90
C PRO A 249 20.23 5.20 2.58
N GLU A 250 19.77 3.97 2.64
CA GLU A 250 19.34 3.17 1.48
C GLU A 250 18.09 3.77 0.82
N ALA A 251 17.12 4.23 1.62
CA ALA A 251 15.92 4.88 1.11
C ALA A 251 16.24 6.23 0.46
N GLN A 252 17.18 7.00 1.05
CA GLN A 252 17.64 8.26 0.47
C GLN A 252 18.32 8.07 -0.90
N GLU A 253 19.04 6.95 -1.09
CA GLU A 253 19.60 6.60 -2.39
C GLU A 253 18.52 6.29 -3.45
N MET A 254 17.39 5.73 -3.03
CA MET A 254 16.28 5.38 -3.94
C MET A 254 15.56 6.60 -4.49
N ILE A 255 15.54 7.71 -3.77
CA ILE A 255 14.82 8.95 -4.14
C ILE A 255 15.71 10.05 -4.75
N GLN A 256 16.95 9.73 -5.13
CA GLN A 256 17.91 10.67 -5.76
C GLN A 256 17.71 10.87 -7.25
#